data_1f71dafbe86c4744ca47c46a4a0e4ba5
#
_entry.id   1f71dafbe86c4744ca47c46a4a0e4ba5
#
_cell.length_a   1.000
_cell.length_b   1.000
_cell.length_c   1.000
_cell.angle_alpha   90.00
_cell.angle_beta   90.00
_cell.angle_gamma   90.00
#
_symmetry.space_group_name_H-M   'P 1'
#
loop_
_entity.id
_entity.type
_entity.pdbx_description
1 polymer ?
#
loop_
_entity_poly.entity_id
_entity_poly.type
_entity_poly.pdbx_seq_one_letter_code
_entity_poly.pdbx_strand_id
1 'polypeptide(L)'
;MIKDFRLYGKNMVVLGDCFSAIPSLATRGLQVDHIISDPPYGINFKDKGLTWDSSGSVDWDLFFKYANKLLKQNGNMILFQGYTNAQKLIDKATPYFKLHNWITWDRIKGRRRKDNMVGTREEILWFIKNENTKICYNSIQSNTPRLGSTKHIYKQLTVNRILSNVWSDIMPLCPRSNEKTIHPTQKPLSLMERCVKIWSNEGDLIIDPFAGSGSTGIACANLNRRFIGIERDKNYFGVMRERFERSY
;
A
#
# COMPACT_ATOMS: atom_id res chain seq x y z
N MET A 1 16.99 -13.12 5.55
CA MET A 1 16.66 -14.55 5.85
C MET A 1 15.30 -14.59 6.52
N ILE A 2 14.44 -15.53 6.14
CA ILE A 2 13.15 -15.79 6.82
C ILE A 2 13.47 -16.38 8.20
N LYS A 3 12.91 -15.79 9.26
CA LYS A 3 13.14 -16.18 10.66
C LYS A 3 11.98 -16.99 11.22
N ASP A 4 10.75 -16.68 10.81
CA ASP A 4 9.53 -17.37 11.21
C ASP A 4 8.43 -17.10 10.17
N PHE A 5 7.41 -17.94 10.14
CA PHE A 5 6.22 -17.72 9.33
C PHE A 5 4.99 -18.36 9.98
N ARG A 6 3.79 -17.85 9.65
CA ARG A 6 2.51 -18.41 10.08
C ARG A 6 1.54 -18.45 8.91
N LEU A 7 0.69 -19.45 8.91
CA LEU A 7 -0.38 -19.64 7.94
C LEU A 7 -1.73 -19.41 8.61
N TYR A 8 -2.59 -18.64 7.94
CA TYR A 8 -3.95 -18.36 8.34
C TYR A 8 -4.85 -18.61 7.13
N GLY A 9 -5.41 -19.84 7.04
CA GLY A 9 -6.11 -20.26 5.85
C GLY A 9 -5.24 -20.14 4.59
N LYS A 10 -5.59 -19.22 3.70
CA LYS A 10 -4.88 -18.97 2.43
C LYS A 10 -3.83 -17.85 2.55
N ASN A 11 -3.62 -17.29 3.74
CA ASN A 11 -2.74 -16.16 3.99
C ASN A 11 -1.49 -16.59 4.74
N MET A 12 -0.36 -16.00 4.41
CA MET A 12 0.92 -16.25 5.03
C MET A 12 1.53 -14.94 5.54
N VAL A 13 1.96 -14.93 6.79
CA VAL A 13 2.73 -13.83 7.37
C VAL A 13 4.14 -14.32 7.71
N VAL A 14 5.14 -13.54 7.39
CA VAL A 14 6.55 -13.91 7.44
C VAL A 14 7.33 -12.89 8.27
N LEU A 15 8.05 -13.38 9.29
CA LEU A 15 9.08 -12.59 9.97
C LEU A 15 10.39 -12.70 9.20
N GLY A 16 10.79 -11.63 8.54
CA GLY A 16 12.01 -11.63 7.74
C GLY A 16 12.27 -10.31 7.05
N ASP A 17 13.43 -10.21 6.46
CA ASP A 17 13.81 -9.07 5.63
C ASP A 17 13.35 -9.30 4.18
N CYS A 18 12.62 -8.34 3.63
CA CYS A 18 12.09 -8.42 2.26
C CYS A 18 13.21 -8.49 1.20
N PHE A 19 14.37 -7.86 1.45
CA PHE A 19 15.53 -7.93 0.54
C PHE A 19 16.19 -9.30 0.46
N SER A 20 15.92 -10.17 1.43
CA SER A 20 16.29 -11.58 1.36
C SER A 20 15.14 -12.46 0.87
N ALA A 21 13.92 -12.16 1.30
CA ALA A 21 12.75 -12.98 1.02
C ALA A 21 12.27 -12.87 -0.43
N ILE A 22 12.14 -11.65 -0.98
CA ILE A 22 11.66 -11.43 -2.34
C ILE A 22 12.57 -12.08 -3.40
N PRO A 23 13.90 -11.90 -3.38
CA PRO A 23 14.80 -12.63 -4.27
C PRO A 23 14.64 -14.15 -4.18
N SER A 24 14.55 -14.68 -2.95
CA SER A 24 14.36 -16.12 -2.73
C SER A 24 13.05 -16.65 -3.29
N LEU A 25 11.96 -15.92 -3.11
CA LEU A 25 10.65 -16.28 -3.66
C LEU A 25 10.65 -16.22 -5.19
N ALA A 26 11.21 -15.15 -5.76
CA ALA A 26 11.27 -14.97 -7.21
C ALA A 26 12.16 -16.02 -7.91
N THR A 27 13.28 -16.41 -7.31
CA THR A 27 14.18 -17.44 -7.88
C THR A 27 13.60 -18.85 -7.78
N ARG A 28 12.66 -19.07 -6.85
CA ARG A 28 11.88 -20.33 -6.75
C ARG A 28 10.68 -20.36 -7.67
N GLY A 29 10.50 -19.36 -8.54
CA GLY A 29 9.42 -19.31 -9.51
C GLY A 29 8.07 -18.87 -8.95
N LEU A 30 8.00 -18.33 -7.73
CA LEU A 30 6.75 -17.77 -7.22
C LEU A 30 6.31 -16.62 -8.12
N GLN A 31 5.04 -16.62 -8.49
CA GLN A 31 4.37 -15.52 -9.20
C GLN A 31 3.20 -15.02 -8.36
N VAL A 32 3.14 -13.70 -8.15
CA VAL A 32 2.04 -13.02 -7.48
C VAL A 32 1.21 -12.22 -8.47
N ASP A 33 -0.07 -12.07 -8.18
CA ASP A 33 -0.96 -11.30 -9.03
C ASP A 33 -0.71 -9.80 -8.83
N HIS A 34 -0.50 -9.35 -7.59
CA HIS A 34 -0.30 -7.93 -7.30
C HIS A 34 0.69 -7.71 -6.15
N ILE A 35 1.30 -6.53 -6.15
CA ILE A 35 2.09 -5.99 -5.03
C ILE A 35 1.34 -4.75 -4.52
N ILE A 36 0.93 -4.74 -3.25
CA ILE A 36 0.31 -3.57 -2.61
C ILE A 36 1.04 -3.34 -1.29
N SER A 37 1.73 -2.21 -1.17
CA SER A 37 2.64 -2.01 -0.05
C SER A 37 2.83 -0.56 0.35
N ASP A 38 3.10 -0.35 1.64
CA ASP A 38 3.44 0.94 2.26
C ASP A 38 4.88 0.89 2.80
N PRO A 39 5.90 1.05 1.92
CA PRO A 39 7.30 0.96 2.29
C PRO A 39 7.75 2.17 3.13
N PRO A 40 8.91 2.11 3.78
CA PRO A 40 9.54 3.27 4.41
C PRO A 40 9.72 4.42 3.39
N TYR A 41 9.37 5.65 3.80
CA TYR A 41 9.42 6.82 2.90
C TYR A 41 10.80 7.47 2.81
N GLY A 42 11.74 7.07 3.68
CA GLY A 42 13.10 7.65 3.71
C GLY A 42 13.13 9.09 4.22
N ILE A 43 12.19 9.48 5.05
CA ILE A 43 12.06 10.84 5.60
C ILE A 43 12.69 10.97 7.00
N ASN A 44 13.44 9.98 7.44
CA ASN A 44 14.05 9.90 8.77
C ASN A 44 13.02 10.02 9.91
N PHE A 45 11.84 9.43 9.70
CA PHE A 45 10.82 9.40 10.73
C PHE A 45 11.33 8.64 11.96
N LYS A 46 11.22 9.29 13.14
CA LYS A 46 11.64 8.71 14.41
C LYS A 46 10.40 8.47 15.27
N ASP A 47 10.21 7.24 15.71
CA ASP A 47 9.24 6.90 16.73
C ASP A 47 9.93 6.11 17.83
N LYS A 48 9.91 6.63 19.07
CA LYS A 48 10.47 5.98 20.28
C LYS A 48 11.89 5.43 20.09
N GLY A 49 12.73 6.11 19.33
CA GLY A 49 14.12 5.71 19.05
C GLY A 49 14.29 4.71 17.90
N LEU A 50 13.22 4.27 17.26
CA LEU A 50 13.29 3.41 16.07
C LEU A 50 13.60 4.25 14.83
N THR A 51 14.57 3.80 14.03
CA THR A 51 15.07 4.48 12.81
C THR A 51 14.79 3.68 11.55
N TRP A 52 13.66 2.97 11.49
CA TRP A 52 13.31 2.10 10.36
C TRP A 52 13.05 2.87 9.05
N ASP A 53 12.77 4.16 9.12
CA ASP A 53 12.48 5.05 7.99
C ASP A 53 13.66 5.97 7.64
N SER A 54 14.90 5.49 7.78
CA SER A 54 16.07 6.28 7.41
C SER A 54 16.20 6.43 5.90
N SER A 55 16.76 7.56 5.46
CA SER A 55 17.12 7.76 4.05
C SER A 55 18.08 6.63 3.62
N GLY A 56 17.77 5.98 2.49
CA GLY A 56 18.55 4.83 2.00
C GLY A 56 18.26 3.49 2.69
N SER A 57 17.24 3.41 3.57
CA SER A 57 16.85 2.15 4.22
C SER A 57 16.29 1.10 3.25
N VAL A 58 15.90 1.51 2.04
CA VAL A 58 15.37 0.64 0.98
C VAL A 58 16.30 0.65 -0.22
N ASP A 59 16.82 -0.50 -0.59
CA ASP A 59 17.51 -0.71 -1.88
C ASP A 59 16.47 -0.86 -3.00
N TRP A 60 16.08 0.27 -3.59
CA TRP A 60 15.06 0.32 -4.61
C TRP A 60 15.43 -0.41 -5.89
N ASP A 61 16.70 -0.42 -6.29
CA ASP A 61 17.16 -1.09 -7.50
C ASP A 61 17.01 -2.61 -7.34
N LEU A 62 17.44 -3.15 -6.21
CA LEU A 62 17.24 -4.57 -5.86
C LEU A 62 15.75 -4.90 -5.74
N PHE A 63 14.98 -4.04 -5.06
CA PHE A 63 13.55 -4.23 -4.89
C PHE A 63 12.82 -4.33 -6.24
N PHE A 64 12.96 -3.33 -7.11
CA PHE A 64 12.25 -3.31 -8.40
C PHE A 64 12.68 -4.43 -9.33
N LYS A 65 13.97 -4.78 -9.34
CA LYS A 65 14.48 -5.92 -10.11
C LYS A 65 13.75 -7.23 -9.78
N TYR A 66 13.59 -7.54 -8.49
CA TYR A 66 12.95 -8.78 -8.06
C TYR A 66 11.43 -8.68 -7.99
N ALA A 67 10.87 -7.50 -7.70
CA ALA A 67 9.45 -7.26 -7.80
C ALA A 67 8.95 -7.49 -9.24
N ASN A 68 9.73 -7.06 -10.25
CA ASN A 68 9.39 -7.33 -11.65
C ASN A 68 9.38 -8.83 -11.98
N LYS A 69 10.35 -9.60 -11.46
CA LYS A 69 10.38 -11.06 -11.64
C LYS A 69 9.21 -11.76 -10.95
N LEU A 70 8.84 -11.28 -9.75
CA LEU A 70 7.81 -11.87 -8.92
C LEU A 70 6.39 -11.56 -9.42
N LEU A 71 6.17 -10.36 -9.96
CA LEU A 71 4.86 -9.91 -10.42
C LEU A 71 4.51 -10.59 -11.75
N LYS A 72 3.29 -11.11 -11.87
CA LYS A 72 2.74 -11.59 -13.15
C LYS A 72 2.71 -10.49 -14.19
N GLN A 73 2.63 -10.86 -15.47
CA GLN A 73 2.64 -9.91 -16.58
C GLN A 73 1.51 -8.88 -16.51
N ASN A 74 0.30 -9.31 -16.12
CA ASN A 74 -0.89 -8.47 -15.96
C ASN A 74 -1.09 -7.93 -14.53
N GLY A 75 -0.06 -8.04 -13.70
CA GLY A 75 -0.11 -7.61 -12.30
C GLY A 75 0.05 -6.11 -12.13
N ASN A 76 -0.50 -5.61 -11.02
CA ASN A 76 -0.34 -4.23 -10.56
C ASN A 76 0.66 -4.17 -9.42
N MET A 77 1.46 -3.10 -9.39
CA MET A 77 2.25 -2.75 -8.22
C MET A 77 1.80 -1.38 -7.71
N ILE A 78 1.34 -1.36 -6.47
CA ILE A 78 0.80 -0.18 -5.79
C ILE A 78 1.71 0.13 -4.61
N LEU A 79 2.37 1.29 -4.65
CA LEU A 79 3.27 1.72 -3.60
C LEU A 79 2.83 3.06 -3.03
N PHE A 80 2.73 3.11 -1.70
CA PHE A 80 2.55 4.38 -0.99
C PHE A 80 3.88 5.11 -0.87
N GLN A 81 3.85 6.44 -0.88
CA GLN A 81 5.03 7.26 -0.69
C GLN A 81 4.68 8.66 -0.21
N GLY A 82 5.60 9.29 0.52
CA GLY A 82 5.53 10.71 0.82
C GLY A 82 5.80 11.56 -0.44
N TYR A 83 5.07 12.65 -0.62
CA TYR A 83 5.18 13.51 -1.81
C TYR A 83 6.60 14.01 -2.10
N THR A 84 7.43 14.16 -1.07
CA THR A 84 8.82 14.65 -1.23
C THR A 84 9.75 13.66 -1.93
N ASN A 85 9.44 12.37 -1.87
CA ASN A 85 10.26 11.30 -2.42
C ASN A 85 9.56 10.52 -3.54
N ALA A 86 8.32 10.88 -3.88
CA ALA A 86 7.53 10.17 -4.90
C ALA A 86 8.23 10.16 -6.27
N GLN A 87 8.76 11.31 -6.72
CA GLN A 87 9.48 11.38 -8.00
C GLN A 87 10.74 10.50 -7.99
N LYS A 88 11.53 10.50 -6.92
CA LYS A 88 12.71 9.64 -6.80
C LYS A 88 12.37 8.16 -6.89
N LEU A 89 11.21 7.77 -6.30
CA LEU A 89 10.73 6.40 -6.38
C LEU A 89 10.33 6.03 -7.81
N ILE A 90 9.66 6.94 -8.52
CA ILE A 90 9.27 6.75 -9.93
C ILE A 90 10.53 6.58 -10.80
N ASP A 91 11.54 7.43 -10.63
CA ASP A 91 12.78 7.36 -11.39
C ASP A 91 13.49 6.01 -11.20
N LYS A 92 13.49 5.48 -9.97
CA LYS A 92 14.02 4.15 -9.63
C LYS A 92 13.20 2.99 -10.20
N ALA A 93 11.88 3.17 -10.30
CA ALA A 93 10.98 2.15 -10.85
C ALA A 93 11.04 2.07 -12.39
N THR A 94 11.30 3.19 -13.08
CA THR A 94 11.22 3.33 -14.55
C THR A 94 11.98 2.27 -15.35
N PRO A 95 13.17 1.75 -14.94
CA PRO A 95 13.83 0.66 -15.66
C PRO A 95 13.08 -0.68 -15.69
N TYR A 96 12.10 -0.85 -14.80
CA TYR A 96 11.40 -2.12 -14.58
C TYR A 96 9.90 -2.03 -14.78
N PHE A 97 9.32 -0.84 -14.59
CA PHE A 97 7.88 -0.60 -14.56
C PHE A 97 7.54 0.73 -15.20
N LYS A 98 6.31 0.84 -15.70
CA LYS A 98 5.73 2.10 -16.13
C LYS A 98 4.80 2.62 -15.03
N LEU A 99 4.89 3.90 -14.70
CA LEU A 99 3.88 4.59 -13.91
C LEU A 99 2.60 4.68 -14.75
N HIS A 100 1.53 4.03 -14.28
CA HIS A 100 0.23 4.05 -14.93
C HIS A 100 -0.64 5.19 -14.43
N ASN A 101 -0.65 5.43 -13.12
CA ASN A 101 -1.37 6.54 -12.52
C ASN A 101 -0.71 6.98 -11.21
N TRP A 102 -0.98 8.21 -10.82
CA TRP A 102 -0.56 8.82 -9.57
C TRP A 102 -1.80 9.27 -8.81
N ILE A 103 -2.09 8.66 -7.68
CA ILE A 103 -3.23 8.94 -6.84
C ILE A 103 -2.76 9.69 -5.61
N THR A 104 -3.47 10.74 -5.23
CA THR A 104 -3.25 11.48 -3.99
C THR A 104 -4.31 11.10 -2.97
N TRP A 105 -3.89 10.55 -1.83
CA TRP A 105 -4.74 10.42 -0.66
C TRP A 105 -4.58 11.66 0.21
N ASP A 106 -5.62 12.52 0.23
CA ASP A 106 -5.69 13.66 1.12
C ASP A 106 -6.27 13.21 2.47
N ARG A 107 -5.41 13.20 3.48
CA ARG A 107 -5.77 12.85 4.85
C ARG A 107 -6.58 13.94 5.55
N ILE A 108 -6.74 15.12 4.91
CA ILE A 108 -7.40 16.32 5.47
C ILE A 108 -6.68 16.85 6.73
N LYS A 109 -6.06 15.98 7.51
CA LYS A 109 -5.29 16.30 8.73
C LYS A 109 -3.81 16.17 8.46
N GLY A 110 -3.05 17.15 8.91
CA GLY A 110 -1.62 17.15 8.82
C GLY A 110 -0.97 17.82 10.02
N ARG A 111 0.33 17.66 10.18
CA ARG A 111 1.09 18.33 11.22
C ARG A 111 1.43 19.76 10.79
N ARG A 112 1.06 20.73 11.62
CA ARG A 112 1.44 22.15 11.41
C ARG A 112 2.96 22.27 11.43
N ARG A 113 3.52 23.01 10.48
CA ARG A 113 4.93 23.38 10.43
C ARG A 113 5.04 24.89 10.56
N LYS A 114 6.15 25.36 11.16
CA LYS A 114 6.37 26.80 11.40
C LYS A 114 6.52 27.57 10.09
N ASP A 115 7.28 27.00 9.17
CA ASP A 115 7.76 27.68 7.96
C ASP A 115 7.28 26.99 6.66
N ASN A 116 6.16 26.25 6.72
CA ASN A 116 5.62 25.56 5.55
C ASN A 116 4.12 25.29 5.70
N MET A 117 3.48 24.97 4.58
CA MET A 117 2.10 24.53 4.56
C MET A 117 1.90 23.20 5.30
N VAL A 118 0.69 22.97 5.79
CA VAL A 118 0.33 21.70 6.41
C VAL A 118 0.32 20.60 5.34
N GLY A 119 1.19 19.62 5.50
CA GLY A 119 1.22 18.44 4.61
C GLY A 119 0.09 17.48 4.96
N THR A 120 -0.93 17.40 4.12
CA THR A 120 -2.11 16.54 4.35
C THR A 120 -2.13 15.30 3.48
N ARG A 121 -1.26 15.21 2.47
CA ARG A 121 -1.34 14.19 1.43
C ARG A 121 -0.27 13.12 1.55
N GLU A 122 -0.63 11.94 1.11
CA GLU A 122 0.26 10.84 0.77
C GLU A 122 -0.04 10.40 -0.66
N GLU A 123 0.99 9.92 -1.35
CA GLU A 123 0.89 9.52 -2.74
C GLU A 123 0.75 8.00 -2.83
N ILE A 124 -0.07 7.54 -3.78
CA ILE A 124 -0.24 6.15 -4.12
C ILE A 124 0.14 6.01 -5.59
N LEU A 125 1.27 5.36 -5.83
CA LEU A 125 1.85 5.21 -7.15
C LEU A 125 1.44 3.86 -7.73
N TRP A 126 0.72 3.89 -8.85
CA TRP A 126 0.27 2.69 -9.54
C TRP A 126 1.18 2.40 -10.73
N PHE A 127 1.93 1.31 -10.61
CA PHE A 127 2.83 0.83 -11.64
C PHE A 127 2.29 -0.42 -12.33
N ILE A 128 2.62 -0.56 -13.61
CA ILE A 128 2.38 -1.73 -14.45
C ILE A 128 3.67 -2.16 -15.15
N LYS A 129 3.75 -3.39 -15.63
CA LYS A 129 4.97 -3.85 -16.32
C LYS A 129 5.18 -3.15 -17.67
N ASN A 130 4.14 -3.05 -18.48
CA ASN A 130 4.17 -2.37 -19.78
C ASN A 130 2.77 -1.94 -20.25
N GLU A 131 2.71 -1.13 -21.29
CA GLU A 131 1.47 -0.54 -21.81
C GLU A 131 0.53 -1.55 -22.49
N ASN A 132 1.08 -2.63 -23.04
CA ASN A 132 0.32 -3.61 -23.80
C ASN A 132 -0.36 -4.68 -22.93
N THR A 133 -0.31 -4.52 -21.64
CA THR A 133 -0.83 -5.49 -20.68
C THR A 133 -2.27 -5.16 -20.29
N LYS A 134 -3.16 -6.14 -20.44
CA LYS A 134 -4.51 -6.04 -19.86
C LYS A 134 -4.39 -6.13 -18.34
N ILE A 135 -4.41 -4.98 -17.69
CA ILE A 135 -4.30 -4.85 -16.22
C ILE A 135 -5.62 -5.19 -15.53
N CYS A 136 -5.53 -5.67 -14.29
CA CYS A 136 -6.68 -5.77 -13.41
C CYS A 136 -7.05 -4.38 -12.88
N TYR A 137 -8.22 -3.90 -13.22
CA TYR A 137 -8.78 -2.64 -12.73
C TYR A 137 -10.29 -2.77 -12.56
N ASN A 138 -10.75 -2.67 -11.31
CA ASN A 138 -12.16 -2.68 -10.97
C ASN A 138 -12.61 -1.25 -10.65
N SER A 139 -13.40 -0.69 -11.54
CA SER A 139 -14.00 0.62 -11.33
C SER A 139 -14.91 0.59 -10.10
N ILE A 140 -14.68 1.47 -9.15
CA ILE A 140 -15.56 1.67 -8.00
C ILE A 140 -16.18 3.05 -8.03
N GLN A 141 -17.40 3.16 -7.49
CA GLN A 141 -18.10 4.43 -7.37
C GLN A 141 -17.64 5.18 -6.12
N SER A 142 -17.54 6.50 -6.24
CA SER A 142 -17.24 7.39 -5.13
C SER A 142 -18.53 8.04 -4.63
N ASN A 143 -18.69 8.02 -3.31
CA ASN A 143 -19.73 8.80 -2.64
C ASN A 143 -19.28 10.24 -2.33
N THR A 144 -18.05 10.61 -2.69
CA THR A 144 -17.54 11.96 -2.46
C THR A 144 -18.24 12.94 -3.41
N PRO A 145 -18.94 13.95 -2.89
CA PRO A 145 -19.54 14.98 -3.71
C PRO A 145 -18.49 15.73 -4.52
N ARG A 146 -18.73 15.95 -5.80
CA ARG A 146 -17.90 16.82 -6.64
C ARG A 146 -18.70 18.02 -7.08
N LEU A 147 -18.04 19.18 -7.11
CA LEU A 147 -18.58 20.37 -7.76
C LEU A 147 -18.73 20.07 -9.26
N GLY A 148 -19.95 20.19 -9.77
CA GLY A 148 -20.22 20.05 -11.19
C GLY A 148 -19.59 21.19 -12.00
N SER A 149 -19.13 20.92 -13.19
CA SER A 149 -18.40 21.86 -14.07
C SER A 149 -19.26 22.86 -14.82
N THR A 150 -20.54 23.00 -14.53
CA THR A 150 -21.47 23.89 -15.30
C THR A 150 -22.42 24.68 -14.46
N LYS A 151 -22.90 25.77 -15.02
CA LYS A 151 -23.68 26.91 -14.54
C LYS A 151 -24.76 26.75 -13.42
N HIS A 152 -24.95 25.55 -12.88
CA HIS A 152 -25.86 25.28 -11.78
C HIS A 152 -25.16 24.77 -10.54
N ILE A 153 -24.19 25.54 -10.06
CA ILE A 153 -23.21 25.22 -8.99
C ILE A 153 -23.87 24.79 -7.66
N TYR A 154 -25.16 25.00 -7.46
CA TYR A 154 -25.78 24.76 -6.16
C TYR A 154 -26.87 23.69 -6.13
N LYS A 155 -27.10 22.93 -7.19
CA LYS A 155 -28.30 22.07 -7.21
C LYS A 155 -28.09 20.57 -7.24
N GLN A 156 -26.91 20.00 -7.54
CA GLN A 156 -26.73 18.54 -7.39
C GLN A 156 -25.26 18.14 -7.17
N LEU A 157 -24.96 17.82 -5.95
CA LEU A 157 -23.85 16.96 -5.61
C LEU A 157 -24.17 15.57 -6.20
N THR A 158 -23.58 15.24 -7.34
CA THR A 158 -23.79 13.91 -7.93
C THR A 158 -23.00 12.88 -7.14
N VAL A 159 -23.71 12.00 -6.47
CA VAL A 159 -23.21 10.74 -5.90
C VAL A 159 -23.15 9.67 -7.00
N ASN A 160 -22.33 8.66 -6.86
CA ASN A 160 -22.14 7.52 -7.79
C ASN A 160 -21.34 7.85 -9.06
N ARG A 161 -20.25 8.61 -8.94
CA ARG A 161 -19.28 8.77 -10.02
C ARG A 161 -18.10 7.81 -9.86
N ILE A 162 -17.46 7.45 -10.98
CA ILE A 162 -16.19 6.72 -10.95
C ILE A 162 -15.19 7.47 -10.06
N LEU A 163 -14.50 6.73 -9.19
CA LEU A 163 -13.51 7.28 -8.28
C LEU A 163 -12.42 8.04 -9.05
N SER A 164 -12.07 9.23 -8.57
CA SER A 164 -10.94 9.99 -9.14
C SER A 164 -9.62 9.55 -8.53
N ASN A 165 -8.55 10.12 -9.05
CA ASN A 165 -7.21 9.94 -8.47
C ASN A 165 -6.89 10.90 -7.31
N VAL A 166 -7.87 11.60 -6.75
CA VAL A 166 -7.75 12.35 -5.50
C VAL A 166 -8.80 11.82 -4.52
N TRP A 167 -8.34 11.25 -3.41
CA TRP A 167 -9.16 10.61 -2.38
C TRP A 167 -9.12 11.43 -1.10
N SER A 168 -10.23 12.04 -0.74
CA SER A 168 -10.38 12.86 0.47
C SER A 168 -11.47 12.36 1.42
N ASP A 169 -12.04 11.21 1.13
CA ASP A 169 -13.18 10.62 1.86
C ASP A 169 -12.78 9.55 2.88
N ILE A 170 -11.48 9.23 2.98
CA ILE A 170 -10.96 8.30 3.99
C ILE A 170 -10.03 9.06 4.92
N MET A 171 -10.39 9.09 6.19
CA MET A 171 -9.60 9.75 7.24
C MET A 171 -8.45 8.84 7.71
N PRO A 172 -7.30 9.43 8.12
CA PRO A 172 -6.27 8.68 8.81
C PRO A 172 -6.81 8.14 10.15
N LEU A 173 -6.18 7.09 10.65
CA LEU A 173 -6.58 6.49 11.93
C LEU A 173 -6.46 7.49 13.08
N CYS A 174 -7.52 7.61 13.85
CA CYS A 174 -7.49 8.29 15.12
C CYS A 174 -6.73 7.44 16.15
N PRO A 175 -5.91 8.05 17.05
CA PRO A 175 -5.23 7.30 18.11
C PRO A 175 -6.16 6.47 19.02
N ARG A 176 -7.44 6.87 19.14
CA ARG A 176 -8.47 6.18 19.94
C ARG A 176 -9.31 5.18 19.11
N SER A 177 -8.98 4.95 17.85
CA SER A 177 -9.69 3.97 17.03
C SER A 177 -9.42 2.55 17.53
N ASN A 178 -10.46 1.72 17.59
CA ASN A 178 -10.32 0.29 17.93
C ASN A 178 -9.45 -0.48 16.92
N GLU A 179 -9.29 0.05 15.71
CA GLU A 179 -8.42 -0.49 14.68
C GLU A 179 -6.93 -0.17 14.94
N LYS A 180 -6.63 0.91 15.69
CA LYS A 180 -5.27 1.40 15.88
C LYS A 180 -4.44 0.44 16.74
N THR A 181 -3.29 0.04 16.18
CA THR A 181 -2.28 -0.76 16.89
C THR A 181 -1.10 0.11 17.36
N ILE A 182 -0.08 -0.52 17.90
CA ILE A 182 1.18 0.16 18.29
C ILE A 182 1.97 0.67 17.07
N HIS A 183 1.64 0.24 15.84
CA HIS A 183 2.35 0.68 14.64
C HIS A 183 2.07 2.17 14.37
N PRO A 184 3.10 3.04 14.31
CA PRO A 184 2.89 4.50 14.31
C PRO A 184 2.20 5.00 13.04
N THR A 185 2.54 4.43 11.89
CA THR A 185 2.07 4.85 10.56
C THR A 185 1.06 3.87 9.94
N GLN A 186 0.34 3.12 10.77
CA GLN A 186 -0.66 2.17 10.29
C GLN A 186 -1.66 2.83 9.34
N LYS A 187 -1.87 2.22 8.18
CA LYS A 187 -2.89 2.65 7.21
C LYS A 187 -4.29 2.20 7.65
N PRO A 188 -5.33 3.03 7.43
CA PRO A 188 -6.72 2.64 7.66
C PRO A 188 -7.10 1.41 6.87
N LEU A 189 -7.84 0.49 7.49
CA LEU A 189 -8.32 -0.73 6.82
C LEU A 189 -9.19 -0.39 5.61
N SER A 190 -10.06 0.60 5.74
CA SER A 190 -10.91 1.08 4.63
C SER A 190 -10.12 1.57 3.41
N LEU A 191 -8.93 2.17 3.63
CA LEU A 191 -8.04 2.58 2.54
C LEU A 191 -7.42 1.36 1.85
N MET A 192 -6.94 0.39 2.64
CA MET A 192 -6.35 -0.83 2.07
C MET A 192 -7.39 -1.70 1.37
N GLU A 193 -8.61 -1.80 1.92
CA GLU A 193 -9.72 -2.47 1.23
C GLU A 193 -10.08 -1.81 -0.10
N ARG A 194 -10.06 -0.47 -0.17
CA ARG A 194 -10.23 0.25 -1.43
C ARG A 194 -9.15 -0.14 -2.43
N CYS A 195 -7.89 -0.12 -2.01
CA CYS A 195 -6.76 -0.52 -2.87
C CYS A 195 -6.93 -1.96 -3.37
N VAL A 196 -7.22 -2.90 -2.47
CA VAL A 196 -7.42 -4.31 -2.83
C VAL A 196 -8.60 -4.49 -3.80
N LYS A 197 -9.74 -3.81 -3.57
CA LYS A 197 -10.91 -3.87 -4.47
C LYS A 197 -10.60 -3.37 -5.88
N ILE A 198 -9.90 -2.25 -5.98
CA ILE A 198 -9.61 -1.61 -7.28
C ILE A 198 -8.65 -2.46 -8.12
N TRP A 199 -7.60 -2.99 -7.51
CA TRP A 199 -6.46 -3.55 -8.24
C TRP A 199 -6.34 -5.06 -8.18
N SER A 200 -7.36 -5.78 -7.66
CA SER A 200 -7.35 -7.24 -7.61
C SER A 200 -8.75 -7.85 -7.72
N ASN A 201 -8.81 -9.12 -8.09
CA ASN A 201 -10.02 -9.94 -8.07
C ASN A 201 -9.99 -10.94 -6.91
N GLU A 202 -11.14 -11.53 -6.57
CA GLU A 202 -11.20 -12.60 -5.58
C GLU A 202 -10.30 -13.77 -5.99
N GLY A 203 -9.59 -14.34 -5.02
CA GLY A 203 -8.65 -15.42 -5.23
C GLY A 203 -7.25 -14.99 -5.67
N ASP A 204 -7.04 -13.73 -6.11
CA ASP A 204 -5.71 -13.22 -6.46
C ASP A 204 -4.75 -13.27 -5.26
N LEU A 205 -3.47 -13.50 -5.56
CA LEU A 205 -2.39 -13.49 -4.58
C LEU A 205 -1.73 -12.10 -4.54
N ILE A 206 -1.84 -11.44 -3.40
CA ILE A 206 -1.22 -10.14 -3.13
C ILE A 206 -0.03 -10.34 -2.19
N ILE A 207 1.08 -9.68 -2.49
CA ILE A 207 2.22 -9.61 -1.56
C ILE A 207 2.40 -8.18 -1.06
N ASP A 208 2.67 -8.06 0.24
CA ASP A 208 3.12 -6.82 0.89
C ASP A 208 4.51 -7.06 1.52
N PRO A 209 5.58 -6.57 0.87
CA PRO A 209 6.96 -6.72 1.37
C PRO A 209 7.28 -5.93 2.63
N PHE A 210 6.46 -4.97 2.99
CA PHE A 210 6.62 -4.08 4.15
C PHE A 210 5.34 -4.07 4.98
N ALA A 211 4.88 -5.26 5.40
CA ALA A 211 3.53 -5.48 5.88
C ALA A 211 3.17 -4.75 7.19
N GLY A 212 4.16 -4.36 7.99
CA GLY A 212 3.95 -3.60 9.23
C GLY A 212 2.94 -4.28 10.16
N SER A 213 1.86 -3.58 10.45
CA SER A 213 0.74 -4.11 11.25
C SER A 213 -0.24 -5.02 10.49
N GLY A 214 0.01 -5.29 9.20
CA GLY A 214 -0.80 -6.21 8.39
C GLY A 214 -2.11 -5.65 7.84
N SER A 215 -2.29 -4.33 7.73
CA SER A 215 -3.55 -3.75 7.22
C SER A 215 -3.90 -4.24 5.82
N THR A 216 -2.90 -4.37 4.92
CA THR A 216 -3.08 -4.96 3.58
C THR A 216 -3.60 -6.39 3.67
N GLY A 217 -3.02 -7.18 4.56
CA GLY A 217 -3.38 -8.59 4.73
C GLY A 217 -4.79 -8.80 5.28
N ILE A 218 -5.21 -7.99 6.26
CA ILE A 218 -6.58 -8.03 6.77
C ILE A 218 -7.57 -7.62 5.69
N ALA A 219 -7.25 -6.58 4.89
CA ALA A 219 -8.07 -6.21 3.74
C ALA A 219 -8.20 -7.36 2.72
N CYS A 220 -7.10 -8.08 2.45
CA CYS A 220 -7.11 -9.26 1.58
C CYS A 220 -8.01 -10.37 2.15
N ALA A 221 -7.91 -10.67 3.45
CA ALA A 221 -8.73 -11.67 4.11
C ALA A 221 -10.22 -11.33 4.04
N ASN A 222 -10.59 -10.09 4.37
CA ASN A 222 -11.97 -9.60 4.31
C ASN A 222 -12.59 -9.68 2.90
N LEU A 223 -11.76 -9.61 1.88
CA LEU A 223 -12.16 -9.54 0.48
C LEU A 223 -11.90 -10.82 -0.31
N ASN A 224 -11.63 -11.94 0.35
CA ASN A 224 -11.34 -13.24 -0.27
C ASN A 224 -10.11 -13.26 -1.20
N ARG A 225 -9.10 -12.43 -0.95
CA ARG A 225 -7.80 -12.51 -1.62
C ARG A 225 -6.84 -13.35 -0.80
N ARG A 226 -5.81 -13.91 -1.47
CA ARG A 226 -4.69 -14.58 -0.81
C ARG A 226 -3.60 -13.54 -0.53
N PHE A 227 -2.87 -13.72 0.56
CA PHE A 227 -1.90 -12.74 1.01
C PHE A 227 -0.58 -13.35 1.45
N ILE A 228 0.52 -12.68 1.12
CA ILE A 228 1.83 -12.90 1.70
C ILE A 228 2.32 -11.57 2.27
N GLY A 229 2.46 -11.48 3.58
CA GLY A 229 3.04 -10.31 4.25
C GLY A 229 4.43 -10.60 4.79
N ILE A 230 5.38 -9.69 4.54
CA ILE A 230 6.74 -9.80 5.07
C ILE A 230 6.98 -8.61 6.00
N GLU A 231 7.38 -8.88 7.24
CA GLU A 231 7.73 -7.87 8.23
C GLU A 231 9.05 -8.23 8.91
N ARG A 232 9.96 -7.26 9.01
CA ARG A 232 11.28 -7.49 9.62
C ARG A 232 11.32 -7.24 11.13
N ASP A 233 10.45 -6.34 11.62
CA ASP A 233 10.35 -6.02 13.06
C ASP A 233 9.51 -7.06 13.77
N LYS A 234 10.07 -7.66 14.82
CA LYS A 234 9.41 -8.73 15.58
C LYS A 234 8.14 -8.26 16.29
N ASN A 235 8.09 -7.01 16.74
CA ASN A 235 6.93 -6.46 17.45
C ASN A 235 5.79 -6.23 16.47
N TYR A 236 6.07 -5.63 15.29
CA TYR A 236 5.05 -5.42 14.26
C TYR A 236 4.59 -6.74 13.65
N PHE A 237 5.48 -7.71 13.46
CA PHE A 237 5.08 -9.06 13.09
C PHE A 237 4.14 -9.68 14.13
N GLY A 238 4.40 -9.50 15.44
CA GLY A 238 3.51 -9.94 16.51
C GLY A 238 2.13 -9.31 16.40
N VAL A 239 2.06 -8.01 16.16
CA VAL A 239 0.80 -7.27 15.94
C VAL A 239 0.06 -7.80 14.72
N MET A 240 0.74 -7.98 13.60
CA MET A 240 0.15 -8.54 12.38
C MET A 240 -0.45 -9.93 12.66
N ARG A 241 0.31 -10.78 13.34
CA ARG A 241 -0.12 -12.12 13.71
C ARG A 241 -1.40 -12.11 14.57
N GLU A 242 -1.43 -11.31 15.65
CA GLU A 242 -2.60 -11.17 16.52
C GLU A 242 -3.85 -10.69 15.76
N ARG A 243 -3.69 -9.77 14.80
CA ARG A 243 -4.80 -9.31 13.97
C ARG A 243 -5.36 -10.41 13.10
N PHE A 244 -4.50 -11.24 12.52
CA PHE A 244 -4.95 -12.42 11.76
C PHE A 244 -5.64 -13.45 12.67
N GLU A 245 -5.12 -13.73 13.85
CA GLU A 245 -5.72 -14.66 14.84
C GLU A 245 -7.14 -14.22 15.26
N ARG A 246 -7.41 -12.92 15.30
CA ARG A 246 -8.75 -12.38 15.62
C ARG A 246 -9.71 -12.40 14.42
N SER A 247 -9.20 -12.55 13.20
CA SER A 247 -10.00 -12.51 11.96
C SER A 247 -10.38 -13.92 11.47
N TYR A 248 -9.84 -14.95 12.11
CA TYR A 248 -10.10 -16.38 11.87
C TYR A 248 -10.57 -17.09 13.13
#